data_ab7064ae3d3afa7a3f458f0620e954a7
#
_entry.id   ab7064ae3d3afa7a3f458f0620e954a7
#
_cell.length_a   1.000
_cell.length_b   1.000
_cell.length_c   1.000
_cell.angle_alpha   90.00
_cell.angle_beta   90.00
_cell.angle_gamma   90.00
#
_symmetry.space_group_name_H-M   'P 1'
#
loop_
_entity.id
_entity.type
_entity.pdbx_description
1 polymer ?
#
loop_
_entity_poly.entity_id
_entity_poly.type
_entity_poly.pdbx_seq_one_letter_code
_entity_poly.pdbx_strand_id
1 'polypeptide(L)'
;DEYGKSDIGKNKTIIVEYSSPNIAKPFHIGHLRTTLIGKALYDIYKYLGYNTIGINHLGDYGTQFGKMIEGYKRWGQEYNIEDNPIEELTKIYVRINELCKSDESVLEDCRENFKKLEEGDKYCVELWKKFRDLSLKEFYRIYDLLDVKFDSLNGEAFYSDKTDEVIEILEKTGKLIESNGAKIIDLEDKKMPPCIICKSNGSTIYATRDLAAILCRARTYDFDKCLYV
;
A
#
# COMPACT_ATOMS: atom_id res chain seq x y z
N ASP A 1 30.42 -6.46 20.22
CA ASP A 1 29.81 -6.84 21.48
C ASP A 1 28.64 -7.77 21.21
N GLU A 2 28.67 -9.02 21.71
CA GLU A 2 27.68 -10.07 21.38
C GLU A 2 26.73 -10.36 22.55
N TYR A 3 26.65 -9.45 23.51
CA TYR A 3 25.76 -9.60 24.64
C TYR A 3 24.28 -9.72 24.20
N GLY A 4 23.62 -10.80 24.60
CA GLY A 4 22.23 -11.09 24.25
C GLY A 4 22.02 -11.71 22.86
N LYS A 5 23.07 -11.92 22.04
CA LYS A 5 22.97 -12.64 20.77
C LYS A 5 22.54 -14.10 21.02
N SER A 6 21.70 -14.61 20.16
CA SER A 6 21.12 -15.94 20.29
C SER A 6 20.81 -16.57 18.95
N ASP A 7 20.70 -17.89 18.91
CA ASP A 7 20.33 -18.68 17.74
C ASP A 7 18.90 -19.23 17.81
N ILE A 8 18.06 -18.69 18.70
CA ILE A 8 16.67 -19.19 18.89
C ILE A 8 15.82 -19.06 17.62
N GLY A 9 16.22 -18.15 16.73
CA GLY A 9 15.59 -17.92 15.43
C GLY A 9 16.16 -18.74 14.27
N LYS A 10 17.14 -19.60 14.53
CA LYS A 10 17.79 -20.38 13.46
C LYS A 10 16.76 -21.20 12.64
N ASN A 11 16.85 -21.09 11.33
CA ASN A 11 15.94 -21.72 10.35
C ASN A 11 14.47 -21.23 10.43
N LYS A 12 14.22 -20.06 11.03
CA LYS A 12 12.91 -19.44 11.07
C LYS A 12 12.91 -18.10 10.35
N THR A 13 11.85 -17.84 9.60
CA THR A 13 11.68 -16.57 8.87
C THR A 13 10.62 -15.70 9.52
N ILE A 14 10.94 -14.44 9.80
CA ILE A 14 10.00 -13.45 10.32
C ILE A 14 9.88 -12.31 9.32
N ILE A 15 8.66 -11.97 8.97
CA ILE A 15 8.36 -10.75 8.22
C ILE A 15 8.01 -9.65 9.21
N VAL A 16 8.59 -8.47 9.03
CA VAL A 16 8.18 -7.24 9.70
C VAL A 16 7.73 -6.26 8.62
N GLU A 17 6.43 -6.00 8.56
CA GLU A 17 5.87 -4.94 7.73
C GLU A 17 5.76 -3.67 8.55
N TYR A 18 6.37 -2.58 8.08
CA TYR A 18 6.41 -1.33 8.82
C TYR A 18 6.65 -0.12 7.92
N SER A 19 6.44 1.08 8.47
CA SER A 19 6.44 2.35 7.75
C SER A 19 5.21 2.55 6.87
N SER A 20 5.10 1.86 5.77
CA SER A 20 3.93 1.76 4.88
C SER A 20 3.24 3.09 4.54
N PRO A 21 4.00 4.13 4.12
CA PRO A 21 3.42 5.44 3.84
C PRO A 21 2.63 5.42 2.52
N ASN A 22 1.65 6.33 2.45
CA ASN A 22 0.96 6.60 1.20
C ASN A 22 1.83 7.48 0.29
N ILE A 23 1.90 7.09 -0.98
CA ILE A 23 2.56 7.90 -2.03
C ILE A 23 1.86 9.26 -2.16
N ALA A 24 2.64 10.29 -2.50
CA ALA A 24 2.19 11.66 -2.68
C ALA A 24 1.54 12.30 -1.42
N LYS A 25 1.87 11.76 -0.23
CA LYS A 25 1.48 12.34 1.05
C LYS A 25 2.71 12.60 1.91
N PRO A 26 2.65 13.61 2.80
CA PRO A 26 3.75 13.90 3.70
C PRO A 26 4.04 12.75 4.64
N PHE A 27 5.33 12.45 4.84
CA PHE A 27 5.78 11.59 5.91
C PHE A 27 5.64 12.35 7.24
N HIS A 28 4.81 11.87 8.14
CA HIS A 28 4.48 12.55 9.40
C HIS A 28 4.87 11.70 10.62
N ILE A 29 4.68 12.27 11.81
CA ILE A 29 5.06 11.64 13.08
C ILE A 29 4.46 10.23 13.30
N GLY A 30 3.28 9.95 12.75
CA GLY A 30 2.68 8.62 12.79
C GLY A 30 3.54 7.60 12.02
N HIS A 31 3.98 7.95 10.80
CA HIS A 31 4.87 7.11 10.02
C HIS A 31 6.25 6.96 10.68
N LEU A 32 6.79 8.03 11.28
CA LEU A 32 8.04 7.96 12.03
C LEU A 32 7.95 6.94 13.16
N ARG A 33 6.86 6.96 13.93
CA ARG A 33 6.64 6.03 15.04
C ARG A 33 6.62 4.57 14.58
N THR A 34 5.81 4.25 13.57
CA THR A 34 5.72 2.88 13.05
C THR A 34 7.03 2.43 12.42
N THR A 35 7.74 3.34 11.74
CA THR A 35 9.06 3.07 11.15
C THR A 35 10.09 2.69 12.22
N LEU A 36 10.17 3.46 13.32
CA LEU A 36 11.13 3.18 14.39
C LEU A 36 10.79 1.91 15.19
N ILE A 37 9.50 1.67 15.48
CA ILE A 37 9.06 0.44 16.13
C ILE A 37 9.38 -0.77 15.25
N GLY A 38 9.03 -0.71 13.97
CA GLY A 38 9.30 -1.78 13.03
C GLY A 38 10.78 -2.06 12.84
N LYS A 39 11.60 -1.00 12.75
CA LYS A 39 13.06 -1.13 12.68
C LYS A 39 13.62 -1.82 13.92
N ALA A 40 13.16 -1.43 15.12
CA ALA A 40 13.60 -2.05 16.36
C ALA A 40 13.23 -3.55 16.39
N LEU A 41 12.01 -3.92 15.98
CA LEU A 41 11.59 -5.32 15.87
C LEU A 41 12.43 -6.08 14.84
N TYR A 42 12.65 -5.50 13.66
CA TYR A 42 13.49 -6.08 12.62
C TYR A 42 14.91 -6.40 13.16
N ASP A 43 15.55 -5.44 13.84
CA ASP A 43 16.89 -5.59 14.38
C ASP A 43 16.95 -6.63 15.51
N ILE A 44 15.95 -6.65 16.40
CA ILE A 44 15.86 -7.61 17.51
C ILE A 44 15.74 -9.03 16.95
N TYR A 45 14.82 -9.29 16.01
CA TYR A 45 14.67 -10.61 15.43
C TYR A 45 15.92 -11.04 14.67
N LYS A 46 16.52 -10.13 13.91
CA LYS A 46 17.79 -10.40 13.22
C LYS A 46 18.92 -10.75 14.21
N TYR A 47 19.01 -10.02 15.32
CA TYR A 47 20.00 -10.28 16.38
C TYR A 47 19.79 -11.63 17.08
N LEU A 48 18.55 -12.09 17.18
CA LEU A 48 18.16 -13.38 17.72
C LEU A 48 18.31 -14.54 16.72
N GLY A 49 18.92 -14.31 15.54
CA GLY A 49 19.26 -15.34 14.56
C GLY A 49 18.14 -15.70 13.58
N TYR A 50 17.03 -14.93 13.52
CA TYR A 50 16.00 -15.14 12.53
C TYR A 50 16.43 -14.63 11.14
N ASN A 51 15.95 -15.29 10.09
CA ASN A 51 15.91 -14.70 8.76
C ASN A 51 14.80 -13.64 8.77
N THR A 52 15.17 -12.37 8.90
CA THR A 52 14.20 -11.27 9.07
C THR A 52 14.05 -10.51 7.76
N ILE A 53 12.81 -10.38 7.29
CA ILE A 53 12.43 -9.70 6.06
C ILE A 53 11.68 -8.42 6.41
N GLY A 54 12.24 -7.28 6.04
CA GLY A 54 11.62 -5.97 6.23
C GLY A 54 10.81 -5.56 5.00
N ILE A 55 9.50 -5.35 5.17
CA ILE A 55 8.60 -4.96 4.08
C ILE A 55 8.05 -3.56 4.33
N ASN A 56 8.16 -2.70 3.33
CA ASN A 56 7.46 -1.43 3.26
C ASN A 56 6.29 -1.56 2.28
N HIS A 57 5.09 -1.82 2.81
CA HIS A 57 3.88 -1.98 2.00
C HIS A 57 3.34 -0.60 1.63
N LEU A 58 3.77 -0.08 0.49
CA LEU A 58 3.42 1.28 0.06
C LEU A 58 1.93 1.40 -0.29
N GLY A 59 1.30 2.48 0.18
CA GLY A 59 -0.03 2.88 -0.29
C GLY A 59 0.08 3.58 -1.65
N ASP A 60 0.37 2.81 -2.69
CA ASP A 60 0.66 3.30 -4.03
C ASP A 60 -0.44 2.97 -5.06
N TYR A 61 -1.64 2.62 -4.60
CA TYR A 61 -2.77 2.27 -5.45
C TYR A 61 -4.10 2.83 -4.90
N GLY A 62 -5.08 3.01 -5.78
CA GLY A 62 -6.42 3.45 -5.42
C GLY A 62 -6.89 4.68 -6.18
N THR A 63 -8.17 5.04 -6.00
CA THR A 63 -8.84 6.14 -6.72
C THR A 63 -8.19 7.51 -6.54
N GLN A 64 -7.37 7.69 -5.49
CA GLN A 64 -6.58 8.91 -5.30
C GLN A 64 -5.60 9.15 -6.46
N PHE A 65 -5.11 8.09 -7.12
CA PHE A 65 -4.21 8.25 -8.27
C PHE A 65 -4.94 8.75 -9.51
N GLY A 66 -6.20 8.36 -9.71
CA GLY A 66 -7.03 8.97 -10.76
C GLY A 66 -7.17 10.49 -10.58
N LYS A 67 -7.40 10.93 -9.34
CA LYS A 67 -7.43 12.36 -9.00
C LYS A 67 -6.08 13.04 -9.20
N MET A 68 -4.99 12.40 -8.77
CA MET A 68 -3.65 12.92 -8.98
C MET A 68 -3.31 13.09 -10.46
N ILE A 69 -3.63 12.10 -11.28
CA ILE A 69 -3.42 12.12 -12.73
C ILE A 69 -4.23 13.26 -13.37
N GLU A 70 -5.53 13.37 -13.03
CA GLU A 70 -6.39 14.43 -13.57
C GLU A 70 -5.91 15.82 -13.12
N GLY A 71 -5.58 15.98 -11.85
CA GLY A 71 -5.05 17.24 -11.34
C GLY A 71 -3.73 17.65 -12.02
N TYR A 72 -2.84 16.69 -12.26
CA TYR A 72 -1.60 16.94 -12.96
C TYR A 72 -1.81 17.26 -14.46
N LYS A 73 -2.76 16.62 -15.14
CA LYS A 73 -3.15 16.97 -16.51
C LYS A 73 -3.60 18.42 -16.62
N ARG A 74 -4.36 18.91 -15.65
CA ARG A 74 -4.91 20.28 -15.67
C ARG A 74 -3.88 21.33 -15.31
N TRP A 75 -3.03 21.04 -14.32
CA TRP A 75 -2.21 22.07 -13.68
C TRP A 75 -0.75 21.69 -13.48
N GLY A 76 -0.29 20.54 -13.96
CA GLY A 76 1.04 20.03 -13.66
C GLY A 76 2.19 21.00 -14.02
N GLN A 77 1.97 21.86 -15.01
CA GLN A 77 2.95 22.89 -15.40
C GLN A 77 3.00 24.10 -14.43
N GLU A 78 1.99 24.26 -13.60
CA GLU A 78 1.95 25.31 -12.57
C GLU A 78 2.77 24.94 -11.31
N TYR A 79 3.19 23.67 -11.18
CA TYR A 79 3.81 23.11 -9.99
C TYR A 79 5.17 22.50 -10.28
N ASN A 80 6.14 22.80 -9.42
CA ASN A 80 7.49 22.24 -9.57
C ASN A 80 7.66 20.95 -8.76
N ILE A 81 7.08 19.86 -9.25
CA ILE A 81 7.12 18.55 -8.56
C ILE A 81 8.51 17.91 -8.53
N GLU A 82 9.51 18.41 -9.28
CA GLU A 82 10.86 17.85 -9.28
C GLU A 82 11.66 18.35 -8.05
N ASP A 83 11.44 19.59 -7.62
CA ASP A 83 12.17 20.18 -6.49
C ASP A 83 11.52 19.89 -5.13
N ASN A 84 10.17 19.94 -5.07
CA ASN A 84 9.39 19.71 -3.85
C ASN A 84 8.23 18.73 -4.09
N PRO A 85 8.53 17.46 -4.42
CA PRO A 85 7.51 16.54 -4.93
C PRO A 85 6.32 16.36 -4.00
N ILE A 86 6.53 16.11 -2.72
CA ILE A 86 5.44 15.83 -1.77
C ILE A 86 4.55 17.06 -1.56
N GLU A 87 5.16 18.25 -1.41
CA GLU A 87 4.40 19.47 -1.20
C GLU A 87 3.57 19.83 -2.44
N GLU A 88 4.18 19.80 -3.60
CA GLU A 88 3.54 20.18 -4.87
C GLU A 88 2.46 19.16 -5.28
N LEU A 89 2.73 17.86 -5.15
CA LEU A 89 1.71 16.82 -5.38
C LEU A 89 0.55 16.93 -4.39
N THR A 90 0.81 17.29 -3.14
CA THR A 90 -0.24 17.53 -2.15
C THR A 90 -1.12 18.72 -2.54
N LYS A 91 -0.53 19.83 -3.03
CA LYS A 91 -1.29 20.99 -3.53
C LYS A 91 -2.20 20.62 -4.69
N ILE A 92 -1.67 19.87 -5.66
CA ILE A 92 -2.46 19.35 -6.80
C ILE A 92 -3.62 18.49 -6.28
N TYR A 93 -3.35 17.57 -5.35
CA TYR A 93 -4.36 16.68 -4.79
C TYR A 93 -5.45 17.41 -4.02
N VAL A 94 -5.10 18.41 -3.22
CA VAL A 94 -6.08 19.26 -2.52
C VAL A 94 -6.95 20.01 -3.53
N ARG A 95 -6.33 20.66 -4.52
CA ARG A 95 -7.04 21.45 -5.55
C ARG A 95 -8.03 20.60 -6.35
N ILE A 96 -7.63 19.40 -6.79
CA ILE A 96 -8.54 18.51 -7.54
C ILE A 96 -9.65 17.96 -6.65
N ASN A 97 -9.39 17.67 -5.37
CA ASN A 97 -10.44 17.24 -4.45
C ASN A 97 -11.49 18.31 -4.21
N GLU A 98 -11.11 19.58 -4.08
CA GLU A 98 -12.07 20.67 -3.94
C GLU A 98 -12.92 20.82 -5.22
N LEU A 99 -12.31 20.72 -6.39
CA LEU A 99 -13.05 20.78 -7.65
C LEU A 99 -14.03 19.61 -7.80
N CYS A 100 -13.65 18.41 -7.43
CA CYS A 100 -14.52 17.22 -7.46
C CYS A 100 -15.75 17.33 -6.53
N LYS A 101 -15.73 18.20 -5.51
CA LYS A 101 -16.88 18.42 -4.64
C LYS A 101 -17.96 19.27 -5.31
N SER A 102 -17.57 20.15 -6.22
CA SER A 102 -18.45 21.10 -6.90
C SER A 102 -18.79 20.71 -8.33
N ASP A 103 -18.06 19.77 -8.93
CA ASP A 103 -18.20 19.34 -10.32
C ASP A 103 -18.12 17.81 -10.45
N GLU A 104 -19.27 17.17 -10.66
CA GLU A 104 -19.37 15.72 -10.83
C GLU A 104 -18.68 15.24 -12.12
N SER A 105 -18.61 16.08 -13.17
CA SER A 105 -17.92 15.69 -14.41
C SER A 105 -16.42 15.51 -14.18
N VAL A 106 -15.82 16.34 -13.35
CA VAL A 106 -14.40 16.21 -12.96
C VAL A 106 -14.17 14.96 -12.12
N LEU A 107 -15.11 14.61 -11.26
CA LEU A 107 -15.00 13.35 -10.49
C LEU A 107 -15.05 12.14 -11.43
N GLU A 108 -15.86 12.19 -12.48
CA GLU A 108 -15.93 11.12 -13.48
C GLU A 108 -14.61 11.03 -14.30
N ASP A 109 -14.03 12.16 -14.71
CA ASP A 109 -12.71 12.18 -15.35
C ASP A 109 -11.63 11.52 -14.44
N CYS A 110 -11.69 11.76 -13.13
CA CYS A 110 -10.80 11.12 -12.17
C CYS A 110 -11.01 9.60 -12.11
N ARG A 111 -12.25 9.13 -12.12
CA ARG A 111 -12.60 7.71 -12.14
C ARG A 111 -12.10 7.04 -13.42
N GLU A 112 -12.30 7.71 -14.56
CA GLU A 112 -11.80 7.22 -15.85
C GLU A 112 -10.28 7.16 -15.90
N ASN A 113 -9.57 8.15 -15.37
CA ASN A 113 -8.11 8.09 -15.30
C ASN A 113 -7.60 6.97 -14.39
N PHE A 114 -8.29 6.66 -13.31
CA PHE A 114 -7.95 5.51 -12.47
C PHE A 114 -8.20 4.19 -13.22
N LYS A 115 -9.32 4.07 -13.93
CA LYS A 115 -9.61 2.92 -14.77
C LYS A 115 -8.56 2.74 -15.87
N LYS A 116 -8.16 3.81 -16.55
CA LYS A 116 -7.05 3.79 -17.53
C LYS A 116 -5.74 3.31 -16.94
N LEU A 117 -5.44 3.73 -15.69
CA LEU A 117 -4.27 3.25 -14.97
C LEU A 117 -4.35 1.72 -14.71
N GLU A 118 -5.53 1.22 -14.30
CA GLU A 118 -5.77 -0.21 -14.08
C GLU A 118 -5.66 -1.02 -15.39
N GLU A 119 -6.09 -0.47 -16.51
CA GLU A 119 -6.02 -1.07 -17.84
C GLU A 119 -4.60 -0.95 -18.46
N GLY A 120 -3.66 -0.29 -17.79
CA GLY A 120 -2.27 -0.18 -18.23
C GLY A 120 -2.04 0.92 -19.30
N ASP A 121 -2.91 1.93 -19.37
CA ASP A 121 -2.68 3.08 -20.26
C ASP A 121 -1.29 3.67 -20.03
N LYS A 122 -0.54 3.81 -21.12
CA LYS A 122 0.87 4.20 -21.06
C LYS A 122 1.09 5.52 -20.33
N TYR A 123 0.28 6.53 -20.64
CA TYR A 123 0.42 7.85 -20.04
C TYR A 123 0.09 7.85 -18.54
N CYS A 124 -1.00 7.20 -18.16
CA CYS A 124 -1.41 7.08 -16.75
C CYS A 124 -0.37 6.30 -15.92
N VAL A 125 0.17 5.22 -16.50
CA VAL A 125 1.22 4.41 -15.85
C VAL A 125 2.53 5.20 -15.70
N GLU A 126 2.93 5.97 -16.72
CA GLU A 126 4.14 6.81 -16.65
C GLU A 126 4.00 7.90 -15.57
N LEU A 127 2.85 8.57 -15.48
CA LEU A 127 2.59 9.56 -14.42
C LEU A 127 2.57 8.92 -13.06
N TRP A 128 1.89 7.78 -12.89
CA TRP A 128 1.87 7.05 -11.63
C TRP A 128 3.29 6.67 -11.18
N LYS A 129 4.11 6.13 -12.08
CA LYS A 129 5.53 5.82 -11.79
C LYS A 129 6.29 7.07 -11.37
N LYS A 130 6.12 8.18 -12.10
CA LYS A 130 6.75 9.45 -11.77
C LYS A 130 6.39 9.90 -10.35
N PHE A 131 5.12 9.90 -9.97
CA PHE A 131 4.69 10.30 -8.62
C PHE A 131 5.24 9.38 -7.55
N ARG A 132 5.26 8.07 -7.83
CA ARG A 132 5.83 7.07 -6.94
C ARG A 132 7.33 7.27 -6.73
N ASP A 133 8.08 7.42 -7.79
CA ASP A 133 9.54 7.55 -7.73
C ASP A 133 9.97 8.85 -7.02
N LEU A 134 9.30 9.97 -7.31
CA LEU A 134 9.53 11.23 -6.62
C LEU A 134 9.20 11.15 -5.13
N SER A 135 8.09 10.50 -4.77
CA SER A 135 7.73 10.30 -3.37
C SER A 135 8.72 9.41 -2.63
N LEU A 136 9.15 8.31 -3.28
CA LEU A 136 10.15 7.40 -2.71
C LEU A 136 11.48 8.09 -2.48
N LYS A 137 11.92 8.98 -3.39
CA LYS A 137 13.15 9.76 -3.21
C LYS A 137 13.14 10.57 -1.91
N GLU A 138 11.98 11.20 -1.59
CA GLU A 138 11.83 11.93 -0.33
C GLU A 138 11.76 11.00 0.89
N PHE A 139 11.07 9.86 0.77
CA PHE A 139 11.03 8.88 1.86
C PHE A 139 12.40 8.28 2.14
N TYR A 140 13.18 7.96 1.12
CA TYR A 140 14.54 7.46 1.29
C TYR A 140 15.44 8.44 2.02
N ARG A 141 15.29 9.74 1.81
CA ARG A 141 16.02 10.76 2.58
C ARG A 141 15.79 10.64 4.09
N ILE A 142 14.56 10.31 4.49
CA ILE A 142 14.20 10.06 5.90
C ILE A 142 14.73 8.71 6.36
N TYR A 143 14.57 7.66 5.55
CA TYR A 143 15.04 6.32 5.89
C TYR A 143 16.57 6.27 6.05
N ASP A 144 17.31 6.98 5.22
CA ASP A 144 18.78 7.08 5.34
C ASP A 144 19.19 7.76 6.65
N LEU A 145 18.48 8.82 7.09
CA LEU A 145 18.71 9.46 8.40
C LEU A 145 18.43 8.52 9.58
N LEU A 146 17.51 7.59 9.42
CA LEU A 146 17.10 6.63 10.45
C LEU A 146 17.84 5.29 10.36
N ASP A 147 18.76 5.14 9.40
CA ASP A 147 19.42 3.86 9.06
C ASP A 147 18.41 2.71 8.85
N VAL A 148 17.33 3.02 8.12
CA VAL A 148 16.26 2.07 7.80
C VAL A 148 16.40 1.60 6.35
N LYS A 149 16.38 0.28 6.17
CA LYS A 149 16.39 -0.37 4.85
C LYS A 149 15.31 -1.43 4.79
N PHE A 150 14.72 -1.59 3.62
CA PHE A 150 13.69 -2.60 3.39
C PHE A 150 14.17 -3.62 2.37
N ASP A 151 13.76 -4.88 2.57
CA ASP A 151 14.02 -5.97 1.63
C ASP A 151 13.00 -5.98 0.49
N SER A 152 11.81 -5.41 0.72
CA SER A 152 10.74 -5.26 -0.28
C SER A 152 10.01 -3.93 -0.15
N LEU A 153 9.68 -3.34 -1.32
CA LEU A 153 8.84 -2.14 -1.47
C LEU A 153 7.54 -2.45 -2.25
N ASN A 154 7.12 -3.71 -2.27
CA ASN A 154 5.90 -4.12 -2.93
C ASN A 154 4.69 -3.58 -2.17
N GLY A 155 4.08 -2.55 -2.73
CA GLY A 155 2.88 -1.90 -2.21
C GLY A 155 1.59 -2.47 -2.79
N GLU A 156 0.49 -1.78 -2.57
CA GLU A 156 -0.84 -2.19 -3.02
C GLU A 156 -0.92 -2.43 -4.53
N ALA A 157 -0.20 -1.63 -5.34
CA ALA A 157 -0.18 -1.77 -6.79
C ALA A 157 0.37 -3.12 -7.26
N PHE A 158 1.38 -3.66 -6.56
CA PHE A 158 1.96 -4.96 -6.88
C PHE A 158 0.97 -6.11 -6.68
N TYR A 159 -0.01 -5.95 -5.81
CA TYR A 159 -1.00 -6.99 -5.49
C TYR A 159 -2.35 -6.77 -6.18
N SER A 160 -2.52 -5.70 -6.95
CA SER A 160 -3.80 -5.34 -7.56
C SER A 160 -4.31 -6.37 -8.57
N ASP A 161 -3.42 -7.02 -9.30
CA ASP A 161 -3.70 -8.08 -10.28
C ASP A 161 -3.78 -9.50 -9.68
N LYS A 162 -3.65 -9.65 -8.36
CA LYS A 162 -3.62 -10.93 -7.64
C LYS A 162 -4.85 -11.18 -6.76
N THR A 163 -5.86 -10.35 -6.91
CA THR A 163 -7.08 -10.40 -6.08
C THR A 163 -8.05 -11.51 -6.49
N ASP A 164 -8.06 -11.92 -7.75
CA ASP A 164 -8.96 -12.97 -8.25
C ASP A 164 -8.71 -14.31 -7.55
N GLU A 165 -7.45 -14.66 -7.33
CA GLU A 165 -7.08 -15.86 -6.60
C GLU A 165 -7.60 -15.85 -5.15
N VAL A 166 -7.57 -14.69 -4.49
CA VAL A 166 -8.14 -14.53 -3.14
C VAL A 166 -9.63 -14.84 -3.15
N ILE A 167 -10.35 -14.29 -4.12
CA ILE A 167 -11.78 -14.50 -4.26
C ILE A 167 -12.07 -15.99 -4.47
N GLU A 168 -11.36 -16.67 -5.36
CA GLU A 168 -11.51 -18.10 -5.60
C GLU A 168 -11.26 -18.96 -4.36
N ILE A 169 -10.21 -18.64 -3.58
CA ILE A 169 -9.90 -19.35 -2.34
C ILE A 169 -11.05 -19.16 -1.34
N LEU A 170 -11.52 -17.92 -1.16
CA LEU A 170 -12.60 -17.61 -0.23
C LEU A 170 -13.92 -18.29 -0.63
N GLU A 171 -14.25 -18.34 -1.92
CA GLU A 171 -15.40 -19.09 -2.44
C GLU A 171 -15.32 -20.58 -2.09
N LYS A 172 -14.16 -21.20 -2.32
CA LYS A 172 -13.92 -22.63 -2.00
C LYS A 172 -14.03 -22.92 -0.49
N THR A 173 -13.76 -21.96 0.37
CA THR A 173 -13.92 -22.12 1.83
C THR A 173 -15.36 -21.99 2.30
N GLY A 174 -16.29 -21.56 1.44
CA GLY A 174 -17.70 -21.30 1.79
C GLY A 174 -17.91 -20.12 2.75
N LYS A 175 -16.88 -19.29 2.97
CA LYS A 175 -16.95 -18.12 3.86
C LYS A 175 -17.39 -16.84 3.16
N LEU A 176 -17.37 -16.84 1.84
CA LEU A 176 -17.78 -15.71 1.03
C LEU A 176 -19.27 -15.78 0.80
N ILE A 177 -20.00 -14.75 1.23
CA ILE A 177 -21.46 -14.65 1.05
C ILE A 177 -21.80 -13.40 0.23
N GLU A 178 -22.92 -13.45 -0.47
CA GLU A 178 -23.43 -12.31 -1.21
C GLU A 178 -24.36 -11.47 -0.34
N SER A 179 -24.14 -10.15 -0.31
CA SER A 179 -24.95 -9.17 0.40
C SER A 179 -25.07 -7.90 -0.42
N ASN A 180 -26.30 -7.54 -0.82
CA ASN A 180 -26.59 -6.36 -1.64
C ASN A 180 -25.73 -6.27 -2.92
N GLY A 181 -25.48 -7.41 -3.57
CA GLY A 181 -24.65 -7.53 -4.77
C GLY A 181 -23.14 -7.47 -4.51
N ALA A 182 -22.68 -7.25 -3.28
CA ALA A 182 -21.29 -7.34 -2.88
C ALA A 182 -20.94 -8.71 -2.32
N LYS A 183 -19.70 -9.16 -2.50
CA LYS A 183 -19.18 -10.36 -1.85
C LYS A 183 -18.49 -9.95 -0.54
N ILE A 184 -18.93 -10.53 0.57
CA ILE A 184 -18.47 -10.19 1.92
C ILE A 184 -18.09 -11.43 2.71
N ILE A 185 -17.27 -11.25 3.73
CA ILE A 185 -17.08 -12.23 4.83
C ILE A 185 -17.85 -11.70 6.03
N ASP A 186 -18.76 -12.51 6.56
CA ASP A 186 -19.44 -12.21 7.81
C ASP A 186 -18.48 -12.39 8.99
N LEU A 187 -18.41 -11.39 9.85
CA LEU A 187 -17.57 -11.35 11.05
C LEU A 187 -18.40 -11.08 12.32
N GLU A 188 -19.70 -11.34 12.28
CA GLU A 188 -20.60 -11.09 13.42
C GLU A 188 -20.19 -11.91 14.67
N ASP A 189 -19.70 -13.14 14.46
CA ASP A 189 -19.15 -13.99 15.53
C ASP A 189 -17.94 -13.34 16.26
N LYS A 190 -17.24 -12.42 15.58
CA LYS A 190 -16.13 -11.63 16.12
C LYS A 190 -16.55 -10.26 16.63
N LYS A 191 -17.86 -9.94 16.60
CA LYS A 191 -18.41 -8.61 16.91
C LYS A 191 -17.78 -7.49 16.06
N MET A 192 -17.49 -7.81 14.81
CA MET A 192 -16.92 -6.89 13.83
C MET A 192 -17.90 -6.69 12.66
N PRO A 193 -17.85 -5.54 11.99
CA PRO A 193 -18.61 -5.35 10.76
C PRO A 193 -18.16 -6.34 9.68
N PRO A 194 -19.04 -6.69 8.72
CA PRO A 194 -18.66 -7.56 7.64
C PRO A 194 -17.52 -6.97 6.81
N CYS A 195 -16.60 -7.85 6.40
CA CYS A 195 -15.47 -7.47 5.56
C CYS A 195 -15.87 -7.58 4.08
N ILE A 196 -15.89 -6.46 3.37
CA ILE A 196 -16.14 -6.46 1.93
C ILE A 196 -14.89 -7.00 1.22
N ILE A 197 -15.08 -7.97 0.36
CA ILE A 197 -14.04 -8.54 -0.50
C ILE A 197 -14.16 -7.99 -1.93
N CYS A 198 -15.40 -7.94 -2.44
CA CYS A 198 -15.68 -7.39 -3.76
C CYS A 198 -16.96 -6.55 -3.70
N LYS A 199 -16.92 -5.35 -4.24
CA LYS A 199 -18.10 -4.47 -4.31
C LYS A 199 -19.09 -4.97 -5.35
N SER A 200 -20.32 -4.44 -5.30
CA SER A 200 -21.39 -4.78 -6.25
C SER A 200 -21.04 -4.48 -7.73
N ASN A 201 -20.12 -3.55 -7.98
CA ASN A 201 -19.61 -3.26 -9.32
C ASN A 201 -18.41 -4.12 -9.75
N GLY A 202 -18.06 -5.16 -8.99
CA GLY A 202 -16.94 -6.07 -9.27
C GLY A 202 -15.57 -5.58 -8.81
N SER A 203 -15.43 -4.35 -8.32
CA SER A 203 -14.13 -3.85 -7.86
C SER A 203 -13.75 -4.39 -6.49
N THR A 204 -12.47 -4.70 -6.31
CA THR A 204 -11.89 -5.11 -5.02
C THR A 204 -11.53 -3.90 -4.15
N ILE A 205 -11.30 -4.14 -2.86
CA ILE A 205 -10.89 -3.11 -1.91
C ILE A 205 -9.51 -3.44 -1.32
N TYR A 206 -9.00 -2.54 -0.46
CA TYR A 206 -7.71 -2.75 0.21
C TYR A 206 -7.62 -4.10 0.95
N ALA A 207 -8.68 -4.53 1.64
CA ALA A 207 -8.69 -5.81 2.36
C ALA A 207 -8.40 -7.02 1.44
N THR A 208 -8.89 -6.99 0.21
CA THR A 208 -8.64 -8.06 -0.78
C THR A 208 -7.18 -8.05 -1.23
N ARG A 209 -6.60 -6.85 -1.41
CA ARG A 209 -5.17 -6.69 -1.75
C ARG A 209 -4.27 -7.12 -0.58
N ASP A 210 -4.67 -6.85 0.67
CA ASP A 210 -3.94 -7.30 1.85
C ASP A 210 -3.93 -8.84 1.95
N LEU A 211 -5.07 -9.49 1.65
CA LEU A 211 -5.13 -10.95 1.56
C LEU A 211 -4.25 -11.50 0.43
N ALA A 212 -4.24 -10.83 -0.73
CA ALA A 212 -3.33 -11.20 -1.82
C ALA A 212 -1.87 -11.02 -1.42
N ALA A 213 -1.55 -9.97 -0.66
CA ALA A 213 -0.21 -9.74 -0.15
C ALA A 213 0.23 -10.87 0.79
N ILE A 214 -0.61 -11.30 1.73
CA ILE A 214 -0.23 -12.37 2.66
C ILE A 214 -0.04 -13.72 1.94
N LEU A 215 -0.86 -14.05 0.95
CA LEU A 215 -0.70 -15.24 0.12
C LEU A 215 0.60 -15.22 -0.68
N CYS A 216 0.91 -14.09 -1.31
CA CYS A 216 2.14 -13.92 -2.07
C CYS A 216 3.37 -14.03 -1.16
N ARG A 217 3.34 -13.39 0.02
CA ARG A 217 4.43 -13.45 1.01
C ARG A 217 4.65 -14.86 1.54
N ALA A 218 3.57 -15.61 1.82
CA ALA A 218 3.68 -17.00 2.27
C ALA A 218 4.42 -17.87 1.25
N ARG A 219 4.15 -17.68 -0.03
CA ARG A 219 4.83 -18.42 -1.12
C ARG A 219 6.26 -17.95 -1.36
N THR A 220 6.52 -16.66 -1.19
CA THR A 220 7.83 -16.08 -1.50
C THR A 220 8.84 -16.31 -0.38
N TYR A 221 8.41 -16.22 0.87
CA TYR A 221 9.32 -16.19 2.02
C TYR A 221 9.19 -17.39 2.94
N ASP A 222 8.14 -18.22 2.79
CA ASP A 222 7.88 -19.39 3.66
C ASP A 222 8.07 -19.03 5.15
N PHE A 223 7.36 -17.99 5.60
CA PHE A 223 7.58 -17.37 6.90
C PHE A 223 6.84 -18.07 8.04
N ASP A 224 7.45 -18.08 9.22
CA ASP A 224 6.83 -18.59 10.47
C ASP A 224 5.88 -17.57 11.08
N LYS A 225 6.18 -16.26 10.93
CA LYS A 225 5.36 -15.18 11.49
C LYS A 225 5.49 -13.90 10.66
N CYS A 226 4.39 -13.17 10.53
CA CYS A 226 4.36 -11.83 9.97
C CYS A 226 3.88 -10.83 11.03
N LEU A 227 4.65 -9.78 11.25
CA LEU A 227 4.34 -8.69 12.18
C LEU A 227 3.91 -7.47 11.37
N TYR A 228 2.77 -6.90 11.71
CA TYR A 228 2.25 -5.64 11.16
C TYR A 228 2.40 -4.54 12.21
N VAL A 229 3.06 -3.43 11.85
CA VAL A 229 3.42 -2.35 12.76
C VAL A 229 2.79 -1.02 12.35
#